data_f856db469e0ff9431d32d59358d83b15
#
_entry.id   f856db469e0ff9431d32d59358d83b15
#
_cell.length_a   1.000
_cell.length_b   1.000
_cell.length_c   1.000
_cell.angle_alpha   90.00
_cell.angle_beta   90.00
_cell.angle_gamma   90.00
#
_symmetry.space_group_name_H-M   'P 1'
#
loop_
_entity.id
_entity.type
_entity.pdbx_description
1 polymer ?
#
loop_
_entity_poly.entity_id
_entity_poly.type
_entity_poly.pdbx_seq_one_letter_code
_entity_poly.pdbx_strand_id
1 'polypeptide(L)'
;FRSEKEKLSRLGKYEMTQKASISYEEGLDALPYYIGSYHFSKNAGLYVIIGYEDTEAFQFISSLIEGLSYSGIGGKRTSGYGKFQAKYKNMDPQLKQRLNVNKYQKMMSLSISLPKDDEIEKVCTEVQFQLIKRSGFVNSMTYADTFRKKKDFYGFVAGSCFKIPYQGDIYDVSIYGKHPVYRYAIPIFMGVI
;
A
#
# COMPACT_ATOMS: atom_id res chain seq x y z
N PHE A 1 14.24 18.59 -9.20
CA PHE A 1 13.77 17.29 -9.78
C PHE A 1 14.93 16.28 -9.98
N ARG A 2 16.05 16.66 -10.61
CA ARG A 2 17.22 15.76 -10.79
C ARG A 2 17.85 15.32 -9.46
N SER A 3 18.07 16.22 -8.52
CA SER A 3 18.69 15.92 -7.22
C SER A 3 17.80 14.98 -6.36
N GLU A 4 16.49 15.09 -6.46
CA GLU A 4 15.56 14.22 -5.74
C GLU A 4 15.48 12.83 -6.37
N LYS A 5 15.53 12.74 -7.70
CA LYS A 5 15.63 11.45 -8.41
C LYS A 5 16.91 10.70 -8.01
N GLU A 6 18.03 11.40 -7.86
CA GLU A 6 19.29 10.81 -7.39
C GLU A 6 19.21 10.35 -5.92
N LYS A 7 18.50 11.10 -5.06
CA LYS A 7 18.23 10.66 -3.67
C LYS A 7 17.36 9.41 -3.64
N LEU A 8 16.31 9.35 -4.46
CA LEU A 8 15.44 8.18 -4.57
C LEU A 8 16.17 6.96 -5.11
N SER A 9 17.12 7.11 -6.04
CA SER A 9 17.95 6.00 -6.54
C SER A 9 18.86 5.39 -5.47
N ARG A 10 19.13 6.13 -4.38
CA ARG A 10 19.90 5.66 -3.22
C ARG A 10 19.05 5.00 -2.14
N LEU A 11 17.73 4.91 -2.32
CA LEU A 11 16.82 4.31 -1.35
C LEU A 11 17.13 2.82 -1.13
N GLY A 12 17.56 2.13 -2.16
CA GLY A 12 17.90 0.71 -2.12
C GLY A 12 18.15 0.16 -3.50
N LYS A 13 18.30 -1.14 -3.59
CA LYS A 13 18.58 -1.85 -4.84
C LYS A 13 17.77 -3.14 -4.96
N TYR A 14 17.50 -3.54 -6.19
CA TYR A 14 16.98 -4.86 -6.50
C TYR A 14 18.13 -5.86 -6.59
N GLU A 15 17.94 -7.00 -5.96
CA GLU A 15 18.86 -8.14 -6.05
C GLU A 15 18.09 -9.39 -6.43
N MET A 16 18.71 -10.20 -7.30
CA MET A 16 18.23 -11.55 -7.59
C MET A 16 19.10 -12.56 -6.86
N THR A 17 18.46 -13.38 -6.04
CA THR A 17 19.13 -14.45 -5.31
C THR A 17 18.67 -15.79 -5.86
N GLN A 18 19.62 -16.63 -6.25
CA GLN A 18 19.32 -18.01 -6.61
C GLN A 18 19.13 -18.85 -5.36
N LYS A 19 18.06 -19.64 -5.34
CA LYS A 19 17.75 -20.61 -4.29
C LYS A 19 17.44 -21.95 -4.92
N ALA A 20 17.48 -23.01 -4.14
CA ALA A 20 17.12 -24.35 -4.57
C ALA A 20 15.88 -24.83 -3.81
N SER A 21 14.96 -25.43 -4.54
CA SER A 21 13.87 -26.21 -3.95
C SER A 21 14.34 -27.65 -3.81
N ILE A 22 14.43 -28.11 -2.59
CA ILE A 22 14.82 -29.50 -2.27
C ILE A 22 13.54 -30.33 -2.20
N SER A 23 13.50 -31.43 -2.96
CA SER A 23 12.44 -32.44 -2.81
C SER A 23 12.76 -33.33 -1.60
N TYR A 24 11.71 -33.77 -0.91
CA TYR A 24 11.82 -34.81 0.13
C TYR A 24 11.79 -36.23 -0.45
N GLU A 25 11.52 -36.37 -1.77
CA GLU A 25 11.58 -37.65 -2.46
C GLU A 25 13.01 -37.98 -2.85
N GLU A 26 13.45 -39.19 -2.49
CA GLU A 26 14.82 -39.68 -2.81
C GLU A 26 14.99 -39.75 -4.33
N GLY A 27 16.15 -39.29 -4.81
CA GLY A 27 16.53 -39.34 -6.23
C GLY A 27 16.09 -38.17 -7.09
N LEU A 28 15.43 -37.15 -6.51
CA LEU A 28 15.12 -35.91 -7.25
C LEU A 28 16.17 -34.83 -6.98
N ASP A 29 16.70 -34.28 -8.07
CA ASP A 29 17.64 -33.16 -8.01
C ASP A 29 16.97 -31.88 -7.47
N ALA A 30 17.77 -31.05 -6.78
CA ALA A 30 17.33 -29.74 -6.33
C ALA A 30 17.06 -28.83 -7.53
N LEU A 31 15.86 -28.26 -7.60
CA LEU A 31 15.48 -27.33 -8.67
C LEU A 31 15.85 -25.89 -8.32
N PRO A 32 16.76 -25.25 -9.06
CA PRO A 32 17.13 -23.88 -8.83
C PRO A 32 15.99 -22.93 -9.25
N TYR A 33 15.74 -21.89 -8.44
CA TYR A 33 14.83 -20.81 -8.77
C TYR A 33 15.38 -19.46 -8.30
N TYR A 34 14.88 -18.38 -8.89
CA TYR A 34 15.34 -17.03 -8.57
C TYR A 34 14.26 -16.27 -7.80
N ILE A 35 14.71 -15.52 -6.78
CA ILE A 35 13.87 -14.59 -6.04
C ILE A 35 14.42 -13.19 -6.26
N GLY A 36 13.58 -12.30 -6.82
CA GLY A 36 13.84 -10.87 -6.83
C GLY A 36 13.42 -10.25 -5.50
N SER A 37 14.34 -9.54 -4.85
CA SER A 37 14.10 -8.83 -3.60
C SER A 37 14.60 -7.39 -3.69
N TYR A 38 13.95 -6.48 -2.95
CA TYR A 38 14.40 -5.10 -2.82
C TYR A 38 15.04 -4.91 -1.45
N HIS A 39 16.29 -4.46 -1.45
CA HIS A 39 17.05 -4.20 -0.24
C HIS A 39 17.20 -2.70 -0.02
N PHE A 40 16.70 -2.21 1.11
CA PHE A 40 16.86 -0.81 1.49
C PHE A 40 18.32 -0.52 1.87
N SER A 41 18.79 0.66 1.49
CA SER A 41 20.09 1.17 1.92
C SER A 41 20.10 1.41 3.43
N LYS A 42 21.29 1.46 4.02
CA LYS A 42 21.45 1.79 5.45
C LYS A 42 20.77 3.12 5.76
N ASN A 43 19.94 3.14 6.80
CA ASN A 43 19.12 4.31 7.21
C ASN A 43 18.02 4.72 6.22
N ALA A 44 17.68 3.88 5.25
CA ALA A 44 16.54 4.07 4.37
C ALA A 44 15.40 3.10 4.73
N GLY A 45 14.19 3.45 4.38
CA GLY A 45 13.00 2.64 4.67
C GLY A 45 11.75 3.28 4.10
N LEU A 46 10.62 2.69 4.44
CA LEU A 46 9.31 3.21 4.12
C LEU A 46 8.73 3.94 5.34
N TYR A 47 7.83 4.86 5.10
CA TYR A 47 7.04 5.48 6.15
C TYR A 47 5.55 5.37 5.82
N VAL A 48 4.74 5.41 6.85
CA VAL A 48 3.28 5.47 6.77
C VAL A 48 2.79 6.59 7.70
N ILE A 49 1.77 7.31 7.26
CA ILE A 49 1.09 8.32 8.07
C ILE A 49 -0.20 7.68 8.55
N ILE A 50 -0.40 7.69 9.87
CA ILE A 50 -1.58 7.13 10.51
C ILE A 50 -2.26 8.23 11.29
N GLY A 51 -3.52 8.51 10.96
CA GLY A 51 -4.42 9.32 11.78
C GLY A 51 -5.14 8.43 12.77
N TYR A 52 -5.33 8.91 13.98
CA TYR A 52 -6.09 8.24 15.03
C TYR A 52 -6.89 9.27 15.85
N GLU A 53 -8.01 8.84 16.40
CA GLU A 53 -8.92 9.73 17.13
C GLU A 53 -8.51 9.89 18.59
N ASP A 54 -8.03 8.81 19.22
CA ASP A 54 -7.69 8.77 20.62
C ASP A 54 -6.48 7.88 20.93
N THR A 55 -6.06 7.88 22.18
CA THR A 55 -4.89 7.10 22.64
C THR A 55 -5.12 5.59 22.57
N GLU A 56 -6.34 5.12 22.74
CA GLU A 56 -6.69 3.69 22.70
C GLU A 56 -6.54 3.17 21.27
N ALA A 57 -7.06 3.90 20.28
CA ALA A 57 -6.87 3.59 18.86
C ALA A 57 -5.38 3.58 18.47
N PHE A 58 -4.59 4.51 19.00
CA PHE A 58 -3.15 4.52 18.78
C PHE A 58 -2.47 3.28 19.36
N GLN A 59 -2.78 2.88 20.59
CA GLN A 59 -2.22 1.69 21.23
C GLN A 59 -2.58 0.43 20.46
N PHE A 60 -3.85 0.31 20.04
CA PHE A 60 -4.31 -0.81 19.24
C PHE A 60 -3.57 -0.92 17.90
N ILE A 61 -3.48 0.17 17.13
CA ILE A 61 -2.75 0.21 15.88
C ILE A 61 -1.27 -0.12 16.08
N SER A 62 -0.66 0.41 17.15
CA SER A 62 0.74 0.15 17.45
C SER A 62 1.01 -1.34 17.72
N SER A 63 0.14 -2.02 18.46
CA SER A 63 0.23 -3.45 18.71
C SER A 63 0.11 -4.28 17.41
N LEU A 64 -0.79 -3.87 16.51
CA LEU A 64 -0.93 -4.51 15.20
C LEU A 64 0.32 -4.34 14.34
N ILE A 65 0.91 -3.14 14.33
CA ILE A 65 2.15 -2.87 13.59
C ILE A 65 3.31 -3.67 14.16
N GLU A 66 3.38 -3.81 15.48
CA GLU A 66 4.39 -4.65 16.12
C GLU A 66 4.24 -6.12 15.70
N GLY A 67 3.04 -6.70 15.78
CA GLY A 67 2.77 -8.04 15.27
C GLY A 67 3.13 -8.21 13.78
N LEU A 68 2.79 -7.18 12.98
CA LEU A 68 3.12 -7.15 11.55
C LEU A 68 4.64 -7.08 11.30
N SER A 69 5.40 -6.43 12.16
CA SER A 69 6.86 -6.32 12.03
C SER A 69 7.56 -7.68 12.11
N TYR A 70 7.05 -8.59 12.91
CA TYR A 70 7.54 -9.98 13.02
C TYR A 70 7.03 -10.87 11.88
N SER A 71 5.76 -10.76 11.51
CA SER A 71 5.17 -11.54 10.42
C SER A 71 5.63 -11.08 9.03
N GLY A 72 6.04 -9.83 8.91
CA GLY A 72 6.52 -9.21 7.69
C GLY A 72 5.42 -8.73 6.74
N ILE A 73 5.81 -7.86 5.81
CA ILE A 73 4.97 -7.35 4.72
C ILE A 73 5.53 -7.78 3.36
N GLY A 74 4.66 -7.89 2.35
CA GLY A 74 5.06 -8.27 0.99
C GLY A 74 5.09 -9.77 0.75
N GLY A 75 5.88 -10.19 -0.22
CA GLY A 75 5.99 -11.60 -0.63
C GLY A 75 7.02 -12.38 0.19
N LYS A 76 6.94 -13.71 0.10
CA LYS A 76 7.92 -14.64 0.70
C LYS A 76 8.13 -14.46 2.22
N ARG A 77 7.10 -14.04 2.96
CA ARG A 77 7.12 -13.84 4.42
C ARG A 77 7.51 -15.12 5.17
N THR A 78 7.00 -16.27 4.74
CA THR A 78 7.35 -17.58 5.30
C THR A 78 8.83 -17.95 5.16
N SER A 79 9.53 -17.31 4.21
CA SER A 79 10.96 -17.45 4.01
C SER A 79 11.78 -16.34 4.70
N GLY A 80 11.16 -15.58 5.61
CA GLY A 80 11.80 -14.54 6.41
C GLY A 80 11.91 -13.17 5.77
N TYR A 81 11.34 -12.97 4.57
CA TYR A 81 11.32 -11.65 3.92
C TYR A 81 10.26 -10.72 4.52
N GLY A 82 10.47 -9.41 4.35
CA GLY A 82 9.51 -8.38 4.72
C GLY A 82 9.44 -8.03 6.20
N LYS A 83 10.28 -8.61 7.06
CA LYS A 83 10.40 -8.19 8.47
C LYS A 83 10.99 -6.80 8.55
N PHE A 84 10.54 -6.00 9.51
CA PHE A 84 10.97 -4.63 9.68
C PHE A 84 10.99 -4.20 11.15
N GLN A 85 11.58 -3.04 11.41
CA GLN A 85 11.50 -2.38 12.70
C GLN A 85 10.64 -1.12 12.54
N ALA A 86 9.57 -1.02 13.32
CA ALA A 86 8.76 0.18 13.38
C ALA A 86 9.41 1.23 14.28
N LYS A 87 9.43 2.50 13.82
CA LYS A 87 9.83 3.65 14.62
C LYS A 87 8.74 4.70 14.53
N TYR A 88 8.22 5.11 15.66
CA TYR A 88 7.18 6.15 15.73
C TYR A 88 7.83 7.53 15.85
N LYS A 89 7.33 8.47 15.09
CA LYS A 89 7.75 9.87 15.13
C LYS A 89 6.54 10.77 15.05
N ASN A 90 6.60 11.88 15.74
CA ASN A 90 5.63 12.95 15.53
C ASN A 90 5.76 13.47 14.10
N MET A 91 4.62 13.81 13.52
CA MET A 91 4.56 14.38 12.17
C MET A 91 5.21 15.76 12.15
N ASP A 92 5.94 16.03 11.08
CA ASP A 92 6.48 17.35 10.80
C ASP A 92 5.34 18.40 10.77
N PRO A 93 5.51 19.57 11.44
CA PRO A 93 4.48 20.60 11.51
C PRO A 93 4.04 21.13 10.14
N GLN A 94 4.94 21.26 9.18
CA GLN A 94 4.61 21.72 7.82
C GLN A 94 3.76 20.69 7.10
N LEU A 95 4.11 19.41 7.24
CA LEU A 95 3.30 18.32 6.68
C LEU A 95 1.92 18.27 7.31
N LYS A 96 1.82 18.41 8.65
CA LYS A 96 0.55 18.48 9.37
C LYS A 96 -0.32 19.64 8.88
N GLN A 97 0.30 20.82 8.63
CA GLN A 97 -0.41 21.97 8.08
C GLN A 97 -0.98 21.66 6.69
N ARG A 98 -0.21 21.01 5.82
CA ARG A 98 -0.64 20.65 4.46
C ARG A 98 -1.71 19.57 4.42
N LEU A 99 -1.79 18.70 5.42
CA LEU A 99 -2.87 17.73 5.56
C LEU A 99 -4.21 18.36 5.98
N ASN A 100 -4.20 19.60 6.49
CA ASN A 100 -5.42 20.38 6.72
C ASN A 100 -5.90 21.01 5.40
N VAL A 101 -6.57 20.20 4.59
CA VAL A 101 -6.96 20.54 3.22
C VAL A 101 -7.95 21.68 3.08
N ASN A 102 -8.71 22.01 4.14
CA ASN A 102 -9.72 23.09 4.12
C ASN A 102 -9.13 24.49 3.84
N LYS A 103 -7.82 24.63 3.93
CA LYS A 103 -7.11 25.88 3.67
C LYS A 103 -6.60 26.01 2.22
N TYR A 104 -6.80 24.99 1.39
CA TYR A 104 -6.22 24.93 0.06
C TYR A 104 -7.31 24.86 -1.01
N GLN A 105 -7.09 25.56 -2.13
CA GLN A 105 -7.97 25.53 -3.29
C GLN A 105 -7.81 24.25 -4.13
N LYS A 106 -6.65 23.59 -3.97
CA LYS A 106 -6.31 22.37 -4.68
C LYS A 106 -5.62 21.41 -3.74
N MET A 107 -5.95 20.15 -3.84
CA MET A 107 -5.38 19.09 -3.03
C MET A 107 -4.96 17.90 -3.87
N MET A 108 -3.93 17.22 -3.45
CA MET A 108 -3.38 16.03 -4.08
C MET A 108 -3.68 14.81 -3.21
N SER A 109 -4.19 13.74 -3.82
CA SER A 109 -4.33 12.46 -3.12
C SER A 109 -2.96 11.81 -2.94
N LEU A 110 -2.66 11.36 -1.72
CA LEU A 110 -1.44 10.62 -1.38
C LEU A 110 -1.60 9.09 -1.51
N SER A 111 -2.84 8.63 -1.73
CA SER A 111 -3.16 7.21 -1.83
C SER A 111 -3.94 6.90 -3.11
N ILE A 112 -4.00 5.61 -3.46
CA ILE A 112 -4.94 5.15 -4.47
C ILE A 112 -6.33 5.21 -3.86
N SER A 113 -7.25 5.90 -4.51
CA SER A 113 -8.58 6.18 -3.98
C SER A 113 -9.64 6.21 -5.07
N LEU A 114 -10.89 6.09 -4.67
CA LEU A 114 -12.05 6.19 -5.55
C LEU A 114 -13.18 6.87 -4.77
N PRO A 115 -13.81 7.94 -5.34
CA PRO A 115 -15.01 8.53 -4.75
C PRO A 115 -16.16 7.51 -4.70
N LYS A 116 -17.10 7.73 -3.82
CA LYS A 116 -18.39 7.04 -3.84
C LYS A 116 -19.19 7.46 -5.08
N ASP A 117 -20.16 6.66 -5.47
CA ASP A 117 -20.98 6.93 -6.68
C ASP A 117 -21.68 8.29 -6.61
N ASP A 118 -22.14 8.72 -5.44
CA ASP A 118 -22.77 10.02 -5.21
C ASP A 118 -21.78 11.21 -5.15
N GLU A 119 -20.50 10.93 -5.04
CA GLU A 119 -19.43 11.94 -5.03
C GLU A 119 -18.83 12.18 -6.42
N ILE A 120 -18.89 11.19 -7.34
CA ILE A 120 -18.17 11.19 -8.62
C ILE A 120 -18.42 12.45 -9.45
N GLU A 121 -19.68 12.82 -9.65
CA GLU A 121 -20.04 13.99 -10.48
C GLU A 121 -19.44 15.30 -9.95
N LYS A 122 -19.44 15.48 -8.62
CA LYS A 122 -18.90 16.68 -7.98
C LYS A 122 -17.38 16.71 -8.00
N VAL A 123 -16.76 15.55 -7.76
CA VAL A 123 -15.31 15.41 -7.65
C VAL A 123 -14.62 15.49 -8.99
N CYS A 124 -15.22 14.95 -10.05
CA CYS A 124 -14.61 14.88 -11.38
C CYS A 124 -14.70 16.19 -12.18
N THR A 125 -15.10 17.30 -11.55
CA THR A 125 -15.06 18.63 -12.17
C THR A 125 -13.66 19.24 -12.01
N GLU A 126 -13.02 19.59 -13.13
CA GLU A 126 -11.69 20.23 -13.15
C GLU A 126 -10.59 19.49 -12.39
N VAL A 127 -10.46 18.21 -12.64
CA VAL A 127 -9.48 17.32 -11.99
C VAL A 127 -8.30 17.01 -12.90
N GLN A 128 -7.17 16.76 -12.30
CA GLN A 128 -5.98 16.22 -12.96
C GLN A 128 -5.68 14.85 -12.37
N PHE A 129 -6.05 13.80 -13.07
CA PHE A 129 -5.91 12.44 -12.56
C PHE A 129 -5.33 11.48 -13.58
N GLN A 130 -4.82 10.39 -13.05
CA GLN A 130 -4.50 9.20 -13.79
C GLN A 130 -5.20 8.02 -13.13
N LEU A 131 -5.76 7.12 -13.93
CA LEU A 131 -6.35 5.89 -13.43
C LEU A 131 -5.32 4.76 -13.38
N ILE A 132 -5.47 3.91 -12.37
CA ILE A 132 -4.71 2.67 -12.26
C ILE A 132 -5.66 1.50 -12.08
N LYS A 133 -5.41 0.45 -12.85
CA LYS A 133 -6.08 -0.84 -12.68
C LYS A 133 -5.37 -1.64 -11.58
N ARG A 134 -6.11 -2.15 -10.63
CA ARG A 134 -5.65 -3.08 -9.61
C ARG A 134 -6.39 -4.40 -9.76
N SER A 135 -5.66 -5.43 -10.11
CA SER A 135 -6.17 -6.80 -10.26
C SER A 135 -5.28 -7.78 -9.49
N GLY A 136 -5.58 -9.04 -9.56
CA GLY A 136 -4.76 -10.11 -8.99
C GLY A 136 -5.59 -11.18 -8.30
N PHE A 137 -4.91 -12.16 -7.75
CA PHE A 137 -5.53 -13.26 -7.04
C PHE A 137 -5.75 -12.94 -5.56
N VAL A 138 -6.72 -13.63 -4.97
CA VAL A 138 -6.94 -13.57 -3.53
C VAL A 138 -5.88 -14.41 -2.84
N ASN A 139 -5.18 -13.81 -1.89
CA ASN A 139 -4.13 -14.50 -1.11
C ASN A 139 -4.68 -14.97 0.24
N SER A 140 -5.73 -15.77 0.19
CA SER A 140 -6.33 -16.38 1.39
C SER A 140 -6.59 -17.86 1.11
N MET A 141 -6.06 -18.71 1.96
CA MET A 141 -6.25 -20.18 1.85
C MET A 141 -7.70 -20.61 2.16
N THR A 142 -8.46 -19.76 2.85
CA THR A 142 -9.85 -20.04 3.24
C THR A 142 -10.88 -19.47 2.26
N TYR A 143 -10.43 -18.68 1.28
CA TYR A 143 -11.33 -18.00 0.34
C TYR A 143 -12.00 -18.96 -0.64
N ALA A 144 -11.25 -19.89 -1.21
CA ALA A 144 -11.73 -20.90 -2.15
C ALA A 144 -10.72 -22.05 -2.23
N ASP A 145 -11.18 -23.19 -2.71
CA ASP A 145 -10.36 -24.40 -2.84
C ASP A 145 -9.31 -24.30 -3.97
N THR A 146 -9.46 -23.31 -4.85
CA THR A 146 -8.51 -23.01 -5.94
C THR A 146 -8.18 -21.53 -5.96
N PHE A 147 -7.07 -21.15 -6.60
CA PHE A 147 -6.73 -19.75 -6.78
C PHE A 147 -7.82 -19.00 -7.54
N ARG A 148 -8.39 -17.99 -6.92
CA ARG A 148 -9.43 -17.13 -7.48
C ARG A 148 -8.93 -15.73 -7.72
N LYS A 149 -9.24 -15.20 -8.92
CA LYS A 149 -9.01 -13.79 -9.24
C LYS A 149 -10.10 -12.95 -8.58
N LYS A 150 -9.72 -11.83 -7.98
CA LYS A 150 -10.67 -10.83 -7.49
C LYS A 150 -11.15 -9.93 -8.63
N LYS A 151 -12.24 -9.19 -8.42
CA LYS A 151 -12.71 -8.15 -9.35
C LYS A 151 -11.60 -7.16 -9.65
N ASP A 152 -11.53 -6.73 -10.89
CA ASP A 152 -10.66 -5.63 -11.28
C ASP A 152 -11.19 -4.34 -10.65
N PHE A 153 -10.29 -3.57 -10.05
CA PHE A 153 -10.60 -2.30 -9.43
C PHE A 153 -9.86 -1.18 -10.16
N TYR A 154 -10.56 -0.12 -10.49
CA TYR A 154 -9.97 1.09 -11.07
C TYR A 154 -10.06 2.22 -10.05
N GLY A 155 -8.97 2.92 -9.82
CA GLY A 155 -8.93 4.03 -8.89
C GLY A 155 -8.00 5.12 -9.37
N PHE A 156 -8.11 6.30 -8.78
CA PHE A 156 -7.20 7.40 -9.00
C PHE A 156 -5.84 7.08 -8.38
N VAL A 157 -4.78 7.37 -9.12
CA VAL A 157 -3.39 7.18 -8.64
C VAL A 157 -3.05 8.22 -7.57
N ALA A 158 -2.19 7.86 -6.63
CA ALA A 158 -1.52 8.84 -5.77
C ALA A 158 -0.84 9.92 -6.64
N GLY A 159 -1.02 11.19 -6.28
CA GLY A 159 -0.60 12.34 -7.09
C GLY A 159 -1.72 12.96 -7.91
N SER A 160 -2.89 12.33 -8.03
CA SER A 160 -4.06 12.94 -8.64
C SER A 160 -4.53 14.14 -7.83
N CYS A 161 -4.89 15.23 -8.52
CA CYS A 161 -5.22 16.51 -7.90
C CYS A 161 -6.70 16.84 -8.11
N PHE A 162 -7.33 17.35 -7.04
CA PHE A 162 -8.76 17.65 -6.95
C PHE A 162 -8.98 19.03 -6.35
N LYS A 163 -10.10 19.66 -6.68
CA LYS A 163 -10.58 20.90 -6.03
C LYS A 163 -11.48 20.60 -4.84
N ILE A 164 -12.20 19.49 -4.90
CA ILE A 164 -13.16 19.09 -3.86
C ILE A 164 -12.65 17.79 -3.22
N PRO A 165 -12.52 17.75 -1.88
CA PRO A 165 -12.21 16.51 -1.19
C PRO A 165 -13.40 15.56 -1.21
N TYR A 166 -13.15 14.26 -1.19
CA TYR A 166 -14.17 13.22 -1.11
C TYR A 166 -13.79 12.19 -0.05
N GLN A 167 -14.75 11.43 0.42
CA GLN A 167 -14.54 10.44 1.45
C GLN A 167 -13.98 9.13 0.89
N GLY A 168 -14.47 8.73 -0.30
CA GLY A 168 -14.17 7.40 -0.82
C GLY A 168 -14.80 6.28 0.01
N ASP A 169 -14.43 5.04 -0.28
CA ASP A 169 -15.01 3.89 0.40
C ASP A 169 -14.06 2.69 0.47
N ILE A 170 -14.56 1.61 1.08
CA ILE A 170 -13.94 0.29 1.09
C ILE A 170 -14.79 -0.62 0.20
N TYR A 171 -14.26 -1.01 -0.95
CA TYR A 171 -14.97 -1.75 -1.97
C TYR A 171 -14.78 -3.25 -1.83
N ASP A 172 -15.87 -4.03 -1.90
CA ASP A 172 -15.79 -5.47 -1.99
C ASP A 172 -15.45 -5.91 -3.43
N VAL A 173 -14.30 -6.49 -3.59
CA VAL A 173 -13.76 -7.02 -4.84
C VAL A 173 -13.79 -8.55 -4.92
N SER A 174 -14.55 -9.21 -4.06
CA SER A 174 -14.71 -10.65 -4.06
C SER A 174 -15.45 -11.16 -5.29
N ILE A 175 -15.17 -12.40 -5.70
CA ILE A 175 -15.89 -13.15 -6.75
C ILE A 175 -16.09 -14.58 -6.24
N TYR A 176 -17.31 -14.92 -5.87
CA TYR A 176 -17.72 -16.29 -5.51
C TYR A 176 -16.79 -16.98 -4.49
N GLY A 177 -16.35 -16.25 -3.47
CA GLY A 177 -15.54 -16.79 -2.39
C GLY A 177 -16.31 -16.98 -1.09
N LYS A 178 -15.68 -17.66 -0.12
CA LYS A 178 -16.27 -17.98 1.20
C LYS A 178 -16.29 -16.78 2.16
N HIS A 179 -15.61 -15.69 1.82
CA HIS A 179 -15.58 -14.44 2.60
C HIS A 179 -15.34 -13.24 1.70
N PRO A 180 -15.67 -12.00 2.13
CA PRO A 180 -15.41 -10.80 1.34
C PRO A 180 -13.89 -10.53 1.21
N VAL A 181 -13.55 -9.82 0.13
CA VAL A 181 -12.20 -9.33 -0.15
C VAL A 181 -12.28 -7.84 -0.38
N TYR A 182 -11.76 -7.07 0.55
CA TYR A 182 -11.88 -5.63 0.53
C TYR A 182 -10.72 -4.92 -0.17
N ARG A 183 -11.04 -3.83 -0.84
CA ARG A 183 -10.10 -2.86 -1.36
C ARG A 183 -10.34 -1.52 -0.68
N TYR A 184 -9.38 -1.10 0.12
CA TYR A 184 -9.37 0.23 0.72
C TYR A 184 -9.09 1.29 -0.36
N ALA A 185 -9.98 2.26 -0.50
CA ALA A 185 -9.90 3.32 -1.48
C ALA A 185 -10.30 4.70 -0.92
N ILE A 186 -10.14 4.87 0.39
CA ILE A 186 -10.32 6.14 1.10
C ILE A 186 -9.07 6.98 0.86
N PRO A 187 -9.20 8.24 0.38
CA PRO A 187 -8.06 9.11 0.13
C PRO A 187 -7.45 9.70 1.39
N ILE A 188 -6.17 9.98 1.33
CA ILE A 188 -5.52 10.96 2.19
C ILE A 188 -5.10 12.12 1.29
N PHE A 189 -5.60 13.32 1.59
CA PHE A 189 -5.31 14.51 0.80
C PHE A 189 -4.24 15.38 1.45
N MET A 190 -3.48 16.04 0.60
CA MET A 190 -2.50 17.05 0.98
C MET A 190 -2.73 18.31 0.14
N GLY A 191 -2.79 19.47 0.78
CA GLY A 191 -2.89 20.76 0.10
C GLY A 191 -1.71 21.01 -0.84
N VAL A 192 -2.00 21.52 -2.03
CA VAL A 192 -1.01 21.92 -3.04
C VAL A 192 -0.96 23.45 -3.06
N ILE A 193 0.25 23.98 -3.07
CA ILE A 193 0.54 25.43 -3.18
C ILE A 193 0.67 25.78 -4.65
#